data_42e9b3f65066becbb59d5e84b51f41df
#
_entry.id   42e9b3f65066becbb59d5e84b51f41df
#
_cell.length_a   1.000
_cell.length_b   1.000
_cell.length_c   1.000
_cell.angle_alpha   90.00
_cell.angle_beta   90.00
_cell.angle_gamma   90.00
#
_symmetry.space_group_name_H-M   'P 1'
#
loop_
_entity.id
_entity.type
_entity.pdbx_description
1 polymer ?
#
loop_
_entity_poly.entity_id
_entity_poly.type
_entity_poly.pdbx_seq_one_letter_code
_entity_poly.pdbx_strand_id
1 'polypeptide(L)'
;MMKRNPIKPVRVVPPMMEEQEVSTTTLQEWLDREETVSHLLFCKGKEEDIDKSYKSFKNCTFQNQTFSECKFRSSQLTDVRFENCDLSNISFAESSLYRVEFISCKLLGTNLSETTMNHVLLHDCNAGYI
;
A
#
# COMPACT_ATOMS: atom_id res chain seq x y z
N MET A 1 25.75 8.42 -39.10
CA MET A 1 25.32 8.90 -37.81
C MET A 1 24.07 8.14 -37.38
N MET A 2 24.17 7.35 -36.33
CA MET A 2 23.02 6.57 -35.83
C MET A 2 22.05 7.47 -35.10
N LYS A 3 20.82 7.53 -35.56
CA LYS A 3 19.75 8.18 -34.83
C LYS A 3 19.38 7.34 -33.61
N ARG A 4 19.57 7.90 -32.44
CA ARG A 4 19.10 7.27 -31.21
C ARG A 4 17.58 7.36 -31.18
N ASN A 5 16.90 6.23 -31.00
CA ASN A 5 15.48 6.26 -30.73
C ASN A 5 15.25 6.95 -29.36
N PRO A 6 14.34 7.92 -29.30
CA PRO A 6 14.04 8.53 -28.02
C PRO A 6 13.53 7.48 -27.05
N ILE A 7 14.14 7.43 -25.87
CA ILE A 7 13.66 6.58 -24.79
C ILE A 7 12.34 7.18 -24.32
N LYS A 8 11.26 6.45 -24.51
CA LYS A 8 9.97 6.86 -23.97
C LYS A 8 10.02 6.76 -22.45
N PRO A 9 9.73 7.84 -21.72
CA PRO A 9 9.68 7.75 -20.27
C PRO A 9 8.62 6.72 -19.85
N VAL A 10 8.98 5.88 -18.90
CA VAL A 10 8.03 4.95 -18.33
C VAL A 10 7.02 5.76 -17.52
N ARG A 11 5.77 5.70 -17.91
CA ARG A 11 4.71 6.42 -17.24
C ARG A 11 4.18 5.57 -16.09
N VAL A 12 4.32 6.07 -14.89
CA VAL A 12 3.71 5.42 -13.72
C VAL A 12 2.26 5.88 -13.63
N VAL A 13 1.36 4.92 -13.60
CA VAL A 13 -0.07 5.20 -13.49
C VAL A 13 -0.45 5.26 -12.02
N PRO A 14 -1.03 6.36 -11.54
CA PRO A 14 -1.48 6.45 -10.14
C PRO A 14 -2.69 5.55 -9.88
N PRO A 15 -3.01 5.32 -8.61
CA PRO A 15 -4.21 4.56 -8.27
C PRO A 15 -5.46 5.12 -8.94
N MET A 16 -6.27 4.23 -9.49
CA MET A 16 -7.56 4.59 -10.06
C MET A 16 -8.61 4.51 -8.97
N MET A 17 -8.79 5.64 -8.29
CA MET A 17 -9.69 5.68 -7.14
C MET A 17 -11.14 5.83 -7.58
N GLU A 18 -11.98 5.00 -7.01
CA GLU A 18 -13.43 5.07 -7.19
C GLU A 18 -14.06 5.59 -5.90
N GLU A 19 -15.38 5.65 -5.85
CA GLU A 19 -16.10 6.03 -4.65
C GLU A 19 -15.79 5.09 -3.50
N GLN A 20 -15.55 5.66 -2.31
CA GLN A 20 -15.20 4.91 -1.10
C GLN A 20 -16.13 5.28 0.03
N GLU A 21 -16.43 4.30 0.87
CA GLU A 21 -17.14 4.55 2.13
C GLU A 21 -16.12 4.69 3.27
N VAL A 22 -16.38 5.61 4.17
CA VAL A 22 -15.56 5.74 5.38
C VAL A 22 -15.83 4.54 6.26
N SER A 23 -14.77 3.79 6.59
CA SER A 23 -14.89 2.64 7.47
C SER A 23 -15.17 3.08 8.90
N THR A 24 -16.14 2.44 9.53
CA THR A 24 -16.45 2.65 10.95
C THR A 24 -15.81 1.60 11.83
N THR A 25 -15.15 0.62 11.23
CA THR A 25 -14.45 -0.44 11.95
C THR A 25 -12.97 -0.43 11.59
N THR A 26 -12.17 -1.13 12.38
CA THR A 26 -10.74 -1.25 12.14
C THR A 26 -10.46 -2.15 10.93
N LEU A 27 -9.27 -1.99 10.35
CA LEU A 27 -8.82 -2.89 9.30
C LEU A 27 -8.78 -4.33 9.79
N GLN A 28 -8.33 -4.56 11.02
CA GLN A 28 -8.26 -5.90 11.58
C GLN A 28 -9.63 -6.59 11.60
N GLU A 29 -10.67 -5.87 11.99
CA GLU A 29 -12.03 -6.42 11.98
C GLU A 29 -12.47 -6.83 10.58
N TRP A 30 -12.15 -6.01 9.56
CA TRP A 30 -12.43 -6.36 8.18
C TRP A 30 -11.69 -7.63 7.76
N LEU A 31 -10.39 -7.71 8.06
CA LEU A 31 -9.55 -8.84 7.65
C LEU A 31 -9.89 -10.14 8.37
N ASP A 32 -10.49 -10.05 9.55
CA ASP A 32 -10.97 -11.23 10.25
C ASP A 32 -12.21 -11.84 9.59
N ARG A 33 -12.94 -11.05 8.82
CA ARG A 33 -14.20 -11.47 8.19
C ARG A 33 -14.10 -11.69 6.69
N GLU A 34 -13.22 -10.93 6.02
CA GLU A 34 -13.18 -10.88 4.57
C GLU A 34 -11.79 -11.17 4.04
N GLU A 35 -11.71 -11.84 2.89
CA GLU A 35 -10.44 -11.99 2.18
C GLU A 35 -10.11 -10.76 1.36
N THR A 36 -11.11 -10.05 0.89
CA THR A 36 -10.94 -8.82 0.10
C THR A 36 -11.56 -7.64 0.83
N VAL A 37 -10.77 -6.60 1.02
CA VAL A 37 -11.21 -5.32 1.53
C VAL A 37 -11.24 -4.35 0.36
N SER A 38 -12.39 -3.74 0.09
CA SER A 38 -12.54 -2.89 -1.08
C SER A 38 -13.44 -1.68 -0.83
N HIS A 39 -13.15 -0.61 -1.57
CA HIS A 39 -13.94 0.63 -1.59
C HIS A 39 -14.09 1.27 -0.20
N LEU A 40 -13.01 1.26 0.59
CA LEU A 40 -13.01 1.78 1.95
C LEU A 40 -11.98 2.87 2.16
N LEU A 41 -12.36 3.85 2.95
CA LEU A 41 -11.48 4.91 3.44
C LEU A 41 -11.32 4.76 4.96
N PHE A 42 -10.07 4.60 5.39
CA PHE A 42 -9.71 4.56 6.81
C PHE A 42 -9.06 5.90 7.15
N CYS A 43 -9.75 6.74 7.91
CA CYS A 43 -9.34 8.14 8.11
C CYS A 43 -8.30 8.34 9.19
N LYS A 44 -8.40 7.62 10.29
CA LYS A 44 -7.46 7.75 11.40
C LYS A 44 -7.54 6.52 12.28
N GLY A 45 -6.40 6.02 12.66
CA GLY A 45 -6.39 4.87 13.54
C GLY A 45 -5.02 4.28 13.77
N LYS A 46 -5.02 3.25 14.56
CA LYS A 46 -3.84 2.47 14.87
C LYS A 46 -4.18 0.99 14.71
N GLU A 47 -3.35 0.31 13.95
CA GLU A 47 -3.46 -1.12 13.76
C GLU A 47 -2.24 -1.79 14.39
N GLU A 48 -2.45 -2.81 15.19
CA GLU A 48 -1.39 -3.51 15.90
C GLU A 48 -1.49 -5.02 15.71
N ASP A 49 -0.32 -5.64 15.55
CA ASP A 49 -0.17 -7.09 15.56
C ASP A 49 -1.03 -7.83 14.53
N ILE A 50 -1.33 -7.19 13.41
CA ILE A 50 -2.02 -7.88 12.31
C ILE A 50 -1.01 -8.84 11.66
N ASP A 51 -1.38 -10.11 11.59
CA ASP A 51 -0.60 -11.12 10.87
C ASP A 51 -1.56 -11.89 9.96
N LYS A 52 -1.74 -11.37 8.76
CA LYS A 52 -2.66 -11.93 7.77
C LYS A 52 -1.93 -12.15 6.44
N SER A 53 -2.19 -13.29 5.83
CA SER A 53 -1.65 -13.65 4.53
C SER A 53 -2.78 -13.81 3.52
N TYR A 54 -2.43 -13.66 2.25
CA TYR A 54 -3.34 -13.87 1.12
C TYR A 54 -4.59 -12.97 1.15
N LYS A 55 -4.42 -11.75 1.61
CA LYS A 55 -5.49 -10.75 1.60
C LYS A 55 -5.42 -9.91 0.34
N SER A 56 -6.55 -9.38 -0.08
CA SER A 56 -6.64 -8.46 -1.22
C SER A 56 -7.23 -7.14 -0.79
N PHE A 57 -6.61 -6.06 -1.27
CA PHE A 57 -7.07 -4.69 -1.05
C PHE A 57 -7.32 -4.05 -2.40
N LYS A 58 -8.51 -3.54 -2.63
CA LYS A 58 -8.88 -2.86 -3.88
C LYS A 58 -9.58 -1.55 -3.60
N ASN A 59 -9.11 -0.49 -4.24
CA ASN A 59 -9.69 0.83 -4.09
C ASN A 59 -9.84 1.23 -2.62
N CYS A 60 -8.73 1.20 -1.88
CA CYS A 60 -8.69 1.57 -0.47
C CYS A 60 -7.76 2.75 -0.24
N THR A 61 -8.13 3.63 0.65
CA THR A 61 -7.30 4.73 1.12
C THR A 61 -7.11 4.63 2.63
N PHE A 62 -5.85 4.72 3.06
CA PHE A 62 -5.48 4.74 4.47
C PHE A 62 -4.90 6.11 4.77
N GLN A 63 -5.56 6.87 5.62
CA GLN A 63 -5.11 8.22 6.03
C GLN A 63 -4.80 8.22 7.52
N ASN A 64 -3.66 8.81 7.88
CA ASN A 64 -3.30 9.02 9.28
C ASN A 64 -3.34 7.75 10.12
N GLN A 65 -2.86 6.66 9.54
CA GLN A 65 -2.82 5.35 10.19
C GLN A 65 -1.41 5.05 10.70
N THR A 66 -1.33 4.40 11.85
CA THR A 66 -0.09 3.81 12.33
C THR A 66 -0.25 2.30 12.36
N PHE A 67 0.70 1.61 11.73
CA PHE A 67 0.72 0.14 11.69
C PHE A 67 1.93 -0.34 12.51
N SER A 68 1.68 -0.96 13.65
CA SER A 68 2.73 -1.49 14.53
C SER A 68 2.75 -3.02 14.47
N GLU A 69 3.90 -3.59 14.18
CA GLU A 69 4.09 -5.05 14.13
C GLU A 69 3.09 -5.74 13.20
N CYS A 70 2.79 -5.12 12.06
CA CYS A 70 1.83 -5.67 11.09
C CYS A 70 2.55 -6.41 9.97
N LYS A 71 1.99 -7.54 9.58
CA LYS A 71 2.49 -8.36 8.48
C LYS A 71 1.35 -8.71 7.53
N PHE A 72 1.57 -8.42 6.26
CA PHE A 72 0.65 -8.74 5.17
C PHE A 72 1.43 -9.49 4.09
N ARG A 73 1.61 -10.78 4.27
CA ARG A 73 2.38 -11.58 3.32
C ARG A 73 1.52 -12.11 2.20
N SER A 74 2.10 -12.24 1.02
CA SER A 74 1.43 -12.83 -0.14
C SER A 74 0.08 -12.20 -0.42
N SER A 75 -0.02 -10.88 -0.21
CA SER A 75 -1.24 -10.12 -0.39
C SER A 75 -1.21 -9.36 -1.71
N GLN A 76 -2.37 -8.90 -2.15
CA GLN A 76 -2.52 -8.11 -3.37
C GLN A 76 -3.09 -6.75 -3.02
N LEU A 77 -2.40 -5.70 -3.44
CA LEU A 77 -2.86 -4.33 -3.30
C LEU A 77 -3.04 -3.74 -4.69
N THR A 78 -4.24 -3.36 -5.04
CA THR A 78 -4.58 -2.75 -6.32
C THR A 78 -5.36 -1.47 -6.08
N ASP A 79 -4.87 -0.37 -6.66
CA ASP A 79 -5.49 0.94 -6.49
C ASP A 79 -5.63 1.32 -5.02
N VAL A 80 -4.50 1.33 -4.32
CA VAL A 80 -4.43 1.63 -2.89
C VAL A 80 -3.56 2.85 -2.66
N ARG A 81 -4.01 3.72 -1.79
CA ARG A 81 -3.27 4.92 -1.38
C ARG A 81 -3.07 4.94 0.12
N PHE A 82 -1.83 5.21 0.52
CA PHE A 82 -1.47 5.46 1.91
C PHE A 82 -1.07 6.93 2.04
N GLU A 83 -1.76 7.68 2.87
CA GLU A 83 -1.50 9.10 3.10
C GLU A 83 -1.16 9.35 4.56
N ASN A 84 0.00 9.94 4.81
CA ASN A 84 0.45 10.28 6.15
C ASN A 84 0.36 9.10 7.12
N CYS A 85 0.85 7.96 6.69
CA CYS A 85 0.85 6.74 7.49
C CYS A 85 2.25 6.40 7.99
N ASP A 86 2.32 5.79 9.16
CA ASP A 86 3.54 5.19 9.66
C ASP A 86 3.49 3.68 9.35
N LEU A 87 4.28 3.29 8.38
CA LEU A 87 4.38 1.91 7.90
C LEU A 87 5.75 1.31 8.25
N SER A 88 6.44 1.90 9.22
CA SER A 88 7.76 1.44 9.62
C SER A 88 7.70 0.01 10.14
N ASN A 89 8.63 -0.81 9.67
CA ASN A 89 8.74 -2.23 10.02
C ASN A 89 7.53 -3.11 9.64
N ILE A 90 6.64 -2.60 8.81
CA ILE A 90 5.57 -3.44 8.25
C ILE A 90 6.17 -4.43 7.24
N SER A 91 5.54 -5.57 7.08
CA SER A 91 5.94 -6.53 6.05
C SER A 91 4.87 -6.69 4.97
N PHE A 92 5.28 -6.49 3.72
CA PHE A 92 4.51 -6.84 2.54
C PHE A 92 5.23 -7.94 1.74
N ALA A 93 5.99 -8.80 2.42
CA ALA A 93 6.79 -9.82 1.76
C ALA A 93 5.94 -10.69 0.83
N GLU A 94 6.47 -11.00 -0.33
CA GLU A 94 5.83 -11.85 -1.35
C GLU A 94 4.49 -11.33 -1.87
N SER A 95 4.24 -10.04 -1.72
CA SER A 95 3.00 -9.41 -2.15
C SER A 95 3.11 -8.80 -3.53
N SER A 96 1.98 -8.46 -4.12
CA SER A 96 1.90 -7.73 -5.37
C SER A 96 1.26 -6.38 -5.14
N LEU A 97 1.95 -5.32 -5.55
CA LEU A 97 1.46 -3.95 -5.49
C LEU A 97 1.26 -3.45 -6.92
N TYR A 98 0.04 -3.09 -7.26
CA TYR A 98 -0.31 -2.56 -8.56
C TYR A 98 -1.10 -1.26 -8.43
N ARG A 99 -0.53 -0.18 -8.97
CA ARG A 99 -1.07 1.17 -8.81
C ARG A 99 -1.28 1.52 -7.34
N VAL A 100 -0.17 1.54 -6.61
CA VAL A 100 -0.16 1.88 -5.18
C VAL A 100 0.66 3.15 -4.99
N GLU A 101 0.16 4.04 -4.15
CA GLU A 101 0.79 5.33 -3.89
C GLU A 101 0.98 5.52 -2.40
N PHE A 102 2.19 5.94 -2.04
CA PHE A 102 2.55 6.28 -0.66
C PHE A 102 2.86 7.77 -0.62
N ILE A 103 2.07 8.52 0.12
CA ILE A 103 2.22 9.97 0.25
C ILE A 103 2.53 10.33 1.70
N SER A 104 3.66 10.99 1.93
CA SER A 104 4.07 11.44 3.26
C SER A 104 4.08 10.32 4.30
N CYS A 105 4.57 9.17 3.91
CA CYS A 105 4.62 7.98 4.76
C CYS A 105 6.02 7.74 5.31
N LYS A 106 6.08 7.13 6.50
CA LYS A 106 7.31 6.58 7.06
C LYS A 106 7.40 5.12 6.66
N LEU A 107 8.49 4.76 6.00
CA LEU A 107 8.71 3.43 5.46
C LEU A 107 10.04 2.82 5.95
N LEU A 108 10.54 3.27 7.09
CA LEU A 108 11.80 2.77 7.64
C LEU A 108 11.67 1.31 8.07
N GLY A 109 12.55 0.46 7.56
CA GLY A 109 12.51 -0.97 7.89
C GLY A 109 11.34 -1.74 7.30
N THR A 110 10.63 -1.16 6.35
CA THR A 110 9.56 -1.85 5.64
C THR A 110 10.12 -3.02 4.84
N ASN A 111 9.53 -4.19 5.00
CA ASN A 111 9.96 -5.39 4.30
C ASN A 111 9.17 -5.56 2.99
N LEU A 112 9.89 -5.39 1.88
CA LEU A 112 9.33 -5.57 0.54
C LEU A 112 10.03 -6.72 -0.20
N SER A 113 10.50 -7.72 0.54
CA SER A 113 11.20 -8.87 -0.04
C SER A 113 10.29 -9.64 -1.00
N GLU A 114 10.82 -9.96 -2.18
CA GLU A 114 10.11 -10.73 -3.20
C GLU A 114 8.75 -10.13 -3.59
N THR A 115 8.64 -8.81 -3.47
CA THR A 115 7.41 -8.09 -3.81
C THR A 115 7.43 -7.72 -5.29
N THR A 116 6.33 -7.97 -5.98
CA THR A 116 6.13 -7.49 -7.34
C THR A 116 5.51 -6.10 -7.28
N MET A 117 6.15 -5.13 -7.92
CA MET A 117 5.68 -3.74 -7.91
C MET A 117 5.49 -3.23 -9.34
N ASN A 118 4.29 -2.80 -9.68
CA ASN A 118 3.97 -2.15 -10.93
C ASN A 118 3.18 -0.88 -10.65
N HIS A 119 3.64 0.24 -11.18
CA HIS A 119 3.02 1.53 -10.97
C HIS A 119 2.93 1.89 -9.49
N VAL A 120 4.06 1.86 -8.81
CA VAL A 120 4.17 2.25 -7.41
C VAL A 120 4.86 3.60 -7.33
N LEU A 121 4.24 4.54 -6.62
CA LEU A 121 4.72 5.89 -6.43
C LEU A 121 4.99 6.19 -4.96
N LEU A 122 6.10 6.88 -4.70
CA LEU A 122 6.43 7.39 -3.37
C LEU A 122 6.59 8.90 -3.46
N HIS A 123 5.82 9.65 -2.69
CA HIS A 123 5.90 11.10 -2.59
C HIS A 123 6.20 11.51 -1.16
N ASP A 124 7.26 12.28 -0.95
CA ASP A 124 7.62 12.82 0.35
C ASP A 124 7.69 11.76 1.45
N CYS A 125 8.22 10.60 1.12
CA CYS A 125 8.32 9.50 2.06
C CYS A 125 9.72 9.42 2.66
N ASN A 126 9.78 9.01 3.93
CA ASN A 126 11.03 8.69 4.61
C ASN A 126 11.21 7.18 4.57
N ALA A 127 11.93 6.72 3.56
CA ALA A 127 12.04 5.29 3.27
C ALA A 127 13.36 4.67 3.76
N GLY A 128 14.41 5.47 3.91
CA GLY A 128 15.72 4.93 4.25
C GLY A 128 16.13 3.81 3.30
N TYR A 129 16.65 2.75 3.85
CA TYR A 129 16.96 1.53 3.09
C TYR A 129 15.81 0.54 3.24
N ILE A 130 15.15 0.28 2.15
CA ILE A 130 14.10 -0.72 2.10
C ILE A 130 14.55 -1.93 1.29
#